data_6ffc16f3000094da7dc23306671bf4fa
#
_entry.id   6ffc16f3000094da7dc23306671bf4fa
#
_cell.length_a   1.000
_cell.length_b   1.000
_cell.length_c   1.000
_cell.angle_alpha   90.00
_cell.angle_beta   90.00
_cell.angle_gamma   90.00
#
_symmetry.space_group_name_H-M   'P 1'
#
loop_
_entity.id
_entity.type
_entity.pdbx_description
1 polymer ?
#
loop_
_entity_poly.entity_id
_entity_poly.type
_entity_poly.pdbx_seq_one_letter_code
_entity_poly.pdbx_strand_id
1 'polypeptide(L)'
;MDIARPDFKQKKFRRLLLWAGVAAVVLTFAVVVVTRLKPAAPTVDRSTIWTDTVKRGAMIRQVRGSTSYLVPREDSIELIPAQTDATVVRIRALPGAQVTPNTVLLDLADPQLEQQVLNAQLALKAAQADYKSLQATLQSTLMDKKTAAAEINSNYTQDQLQAQTDKALYDLGVISGLAYTKSKNTADQLTTQHQLSTQQLDVNQKAIEVQLASAQTKVDQAKALLDLYQKQAAALQVKSTISGTLAQRPTPVQVGQHVTAGTSVAEVIQRDKLKAALQIPETQARDIQIGQPASIDTHNGIIPGHVIRIDPSVLNGTRTVDVALDGPLPPGAVPSLSVDGTIDLERMTDVLRVGRPALGNENSTLSLFRVDPDGKGAVRGPVKVGRAAVNEIQVVEGLREGDTVILSDMSREDSVDRIRLD
;
A
#
# COMPACT_ATOMS: atom_id res chain seq x y z
N MET A 1 53.11 -56.06 -111.75
CA MET A 1 53.88 -55.06 -110.96
C MET A 1 52.88 -54.13 -110.30
N ASP A 2 52.62 -54.39 -109.15
CA ASP A 2 51.66 -53.61 -108.42
C ASP A 2 52.37 -52.79 -107.29
N ILE A 3 52.18 -51.47 -107.30
CA ILE A 3 52.81 -50.56 -106.40
C ILE A 3 51.76 -50.19 -105.39
N ALA A 4 52.02 -50.52 -104.14
CA ALA A 4 51.16 -50.22 -102.97
C ALA A 4 51.13 -48.73 -102.70
N ARG A 5 49.95 -48.18 -102.54
CA ARG A 5 49.74 -46.78 -102.08
C ARG A 5 49.76 -46.69 -100.54
N PRO A 6 50.46 -45.72 -99.97
CA PRO A 6 50.50 -45.57 -98.50
C PRO A 6 49.21 -44.91 -97.92
N ASP A 7 48.77 -45.41 -96.76
CA ASP A 7 47.59 -45.05 -96.02
C ASP A 7 47.54 -43.58 -95.55
N PHE A 8 46.73 -42.77 -96.20
CA PHE A 8 46.43 -41.38 -95.84
C PHE A 8 45.38 -41.21 -94.70
N LYS A 9 44.76 -42.32 -94.23
CA LYS A 9 43.70 -42.28 -93.26
C LYS A 9 44.18 -42.17 -91.81
N GLN A 10 45.34 -42.65 -91.42
CA GLN A 10 45.84 -42.66 -90.06
C GLN A 10 46.32 -41.27 -89.54
N LYS A 11 46.86 -40.43 -90.43
CA LYS A 11 47.29 -39.06 -89.99
C LYS A 11 46.16 -38.10 -89.75
N LYS A 12 45.00 -38.22 -90.40
CA LYS A 12 43.81 -37.39 -90.14
C LYS A 12 43.16 -37.76 -88.83
N PHE A 13 43.12 -39.07 -88.49
CA PHE A 13 42.48 -39.52 -87.21
C PHE A 13 43.28 -39.11 -85.96
N ARG A 14 44.63 -39.15 -86.04
CA ARG A 14 45.49 -38.66 -84.93
C ARG A 14 45.41 -37.16 -84.76
N ARG A 15 45.26 -36.36 -85.77
CA ARG A 15 45.04 -34.92 -85.70
C ARG A 15 43.64 -34.61 -85.11
N LEU A 16 42.63 -35.39 -85.51
CA LEU A 16 41.26 -35.22 -84.93
C LEU A 16 41.22 -35.56 -83.45
N LEU A 17 41.91 -36.60 -82.98
CA LEU A 17 42.07 -36.98 -81.61
C LEU A 17 42.82 -35.92 -80.77
N LEU A 18 43.86 -35.28 -81.31
CA LEU A 18 44.60 -34.21 -80.70
C LEU A 18 43.72 -32.96 -80.54
N TRP A 19 42.95 -32.61 -81.57
CA TRP A 19 42.02 -31.46 -81.47
C TRP A 19 40.85 -31.76 -80.54
N ALA A 20 40.34 -32.96 -80.44
CA ALA A 20 39.34 -33.41 -79.53
C ALA A 20 39.88 -33.38 -78.09
N GLY A 21 41.13 -33.79 -77.85
CA GLY A 21 41.81 -33.68 -76.53
C GLY A 21 42.01 -32.23 -76.07
N VAL A 22 42.43 -31.34 -76.96
CA VAL A 22 42.57 -29.90 -76.67
C VAL A 22 41.21 -29.29 -76.39
N ALA A 23 40.18 -29.64 -77.19
CA ALA A 23 38.82 -29.16 -76.93
C ALA A 23 38.27 -29.63 -75.54
N ALA A 24 38.53 -30.89 -75.16
CA ALA A 24 38.16 -31.44 -73.88
C ALA A 24 38.89 -30.72 -72.71
N VAL A 25 40.19 -30.42 -72.86
CA VAL A 25 40.96 -29.64 -71.84
C VAL A 25 40.45 -28.20 -71.74
N VAL A 26 40.15 -27.53 -72.85
CA VAL A 26 39.56 -26.17 -72.82
C VAL A 26 38.19 -26.18 -72.24
N LEU A 27 37.38 -27.22 -72.53
CA LEU A 27 36.04 -27.34 -71.96
C LEU A 27 36.07 -27.61 -70.40
N THR A 28 36.98 -28.50 -69.97
CA THR A 28 37.21 -28.74 -68.56
C THR A 28 37.76 -27.48 -67.81
N PHE A 29 38.69 -26.77 -68.49
CA PHE A 29 39.18 -25.49 -67.92
C PHE A 29 38.07 -24.42 -67.86
N ALA A 30 37.25 -24.31 -68.89
CA ALA A 30 36.11 -23.40 -68.92
C ALA A 30 35.09 -23.77 -67.84
N VAL A 31 34.76 -25.06 -67.62
CA VAL A 31 33.88 -25.54 -66.58
C VAL A 31 34.49 -25.24 -65.23
N VAL A 32 35.76 -25.47 -64.97
CA VAL A 32 36.45 -25.15 -63.72
C VAL A 32 36.49 -23.65 -63.49
N VAL A 33 36.66 -22.81 -64.47
CA VAL A 33 36.63 -21.37 -64.40
C VAL A 33 35.19 -20.92 -64.09
N VAL A 34 34.17 -21.44 -64.74
CA VAL A 34 32.76 -21.11 -64.52
C VAL A 34 32.29 -21.55 -63.10
N THR A 35 32.74 -22.76 -62.67
CA THR A 35 32.37 -23.23 -61.27
C THR A 35 33.13 -22.49 -60.17
N ARG A 36 34.25 -21.82 -60.47
CA ARG A 36 34.98 -20.96 -59.56
C ARG A 36 34.53 -19.50 -59.59
N LEU A 37 33.72 -19.06 -60.53
CA LEU A 37 33.11 -17.76 -60.58
C LEU A 37 32.03 -17.72 -59.45
N LYS A 38 32.26 -16.96 -58.43
CA LYS A 38 31.22 -16.70 -57.45
C LYS A 38 30.03 -16.01 -58.14
N PRO A 39 28.77 -16.42 -57.86
CA PRO A 39 27.60 -15.74 -58.39
C PRO A 39 27.68 -14.26 -58.14
N ALA A 40 27.26 -13.41 -59.08
CA ALA A 40 27.20 -11.97 -58.87
C ALA A 40 26.36 -11.66 -57.69
N ALA A 41 26.89 -10.83 -56.74
CA ALA A 41 26.15 -10.43 -55.55
C ALA A 41 24.83 -9.76 -55.97
N PRO A 42 23.69 -10.19 -55.41
CA PRO A 42 22.41 -9.55 -55.68
C PRO A 42 22.44 -8.08 -55.31
N THR A 43 21.76 -7.27 -56.12
CA THR A 43 21.67 -5.84 -55.92
C THR A 43 20.42 -5.53 -55.08
N VAL A 44 20.61 -4.73 -54.02
CA VAL A 44 19.55 -4.27 -53.13
C VAL A 44 19.47 -2.75 -53.21
N ASP A 45 18.28 -2.23 -53.40
CA ASP A 45 18.02 -0.79 -53.45
C ASP A 45 18.24 -0.18 -52.06
N ARG A 46 19.10 0.81 -51.97
CA ARG A 46 19.47 1.51 -50.73
C ARG A 46 18.28 2.22 -50.10
N SER A 47 17.28 2.60 -50.87
CA SER A 47 16.09 3.26 -50.36
C SER A 47 15.17 2.33 -49.56
N THR A 48 15.31 1.00 -49.74
CA THR A 48 14.50 -0.02 -49.07
C THR A 48 15.12 -0.54 -47.79
N ILE A 49 16.35 -0.17 -47.49
CA ILE A 49 17.09 -0.66 -46.31
C ILE A 49 17.22 0.41 -45.27
N TRP A 50 17.06 0.00 -44.03
CA TRP A 50 17.36 0.83 -42.86
C TRP A 50 18.74 0.45 -42.32
N THR A 51 19.61 1.44 -42.19
CA THR A 51 20.99 1.26 -41.71
C THR A 51 21.20 2.12 -40.48
N ASP A 52 22.04 1.65 -39.55
CA ASP A 52 22.53 2.44 -38.43
C ASP A 52 24.01 2.17 -38.18
N THR A 53 24.67 3.12 -37.52
CA THR A 53 26.10 3.05 -37.22
C THR A 53 26.30 2.64 -35.76
N VAL A 54 27.21 1.68 -35.55
CA VAL A 54 27.60 1.24 -34.21
C VAL A 54 28.27 2.38 -33.47
N LYS A 55 27.74 2.73 -32.29
CA LYS A 55 28.24 3.81 -31.42
C LYS A 55 28.62 3.22 -30.07
N ARG A 56 29.63 3.81 -29.44
CA ARG A 56 29.96 3.52 -28.04
C ARG A 56 29.33 4.56 -27.13
N GLY A 57 28.71 4.13 -26.07
CA GLY A 57 28.08 5.06 -25.13
C GLY A 57 27.15 4.37 -24.13
N ALA A 58 26.44 5.19 -23.38
CA ALA A 58 25.46 4.70 -22.43
C ALA A 58 24.22 4.18 -23.15
N MET A 59 23.73 3.02 -22.71
CA MET A 59 22.47 2.43 -23.15
C MET A 59 21.60 2.18 -21.92
N ILE A 60 20.35 2.64 -21.95
CA ILE A 60 19.39 2.44 -20.86
C ILE A 60 18.36 1.43 -21.35
N ARG A 61 18.25 0.32 -20.65
CA ARG A 61 17.20 -0.65 -20.87
C ARG A 61 15.97 -0.23 -20.07
N GLN A 62 14.90 0.11 -20.76
CA GLN A 62 13.67 0.60 -20.16
C GLN A 62 12.49 -0.30 -20.49
N VAL A 63 11.53 -0.35 -19.58
CA VAL A 63 10.23 -0.98 -19.81
C VAL A 63 9.15 0.10 -19.66
N ARG A 64 8.18 0.07 -20.57
CA ARG A 64 7.06 0.99 -20.59
C ARG A 64 5.77 0.30 -20.18
N GLY A 65 4.98 0.94 -19.33
CA GLY A 65 3.63 0.51 -19.01
C GLY A 65 2.69 0.70 -20.22
N SER A 66 1.90 -0.33 -20.53
CA SER A 66 0.93 -0.29 -21.63
C SER A 66 -0.32 0.53 -21.27
N THR A 67 -0.74 0.47 -20.01
CA THR A 67 -1.82 1.26 -19.43
C THR A 67 -1.40 1.61 -18.01
N SER A 68 -1.39 2.88 -17.69
CA SER A 68 -0.91 3.33 -16.38
C SER A 68 -1.77 4.48 -15.89
N TYR A 69 -1.97 4.56 -14.60
CA TYR A 69 -2.81 5.59 -14.00
C TYR A 69 -2.32 5.94 -12.59
N LEU A 70 -2.61 7.16 -12.18
CA LEU A 70 -2.39 7.59 -10.80
C LEU A 70 -3.45 6.98 -9.89
N VAL A 71 -3.02 6.41 -8.78
CA VAL A 71 -3.91 5.90 -7.73
C VAL A 71 -3.55 6.52 -6.39
N PRO A 72 -4.52 6.72 -5.49
CA PRO A 72 -4.21 7.11 -4.13
C PRO A 72 -3.34 6.06 -3.45
N ARG A 73 -2.45 6.47 -2.58
CA ARG A 73 -1.73 5.54 -1.69
C ARG A 73 -2.71 4.96 -0.68
N GLU A 74 -2.46 3.75 -0.23
CA GLU A 74 -3.32 3.03 0.73
C GLU A 74 -3.48 3.81 2.04
N ASP A 75 -2.44 4.50 2.49
CA ASP A 75 -2.44 5.35 3.68
C ASP A 75 -3.15 6.71 3.49
N SER A 76 -3.59 7.01 2.28
CA SER A 76 -4.26 8.26 1.91
C SER A 76 -5.76 8.12 1.67
N ILE A 77 -6.29 6.91 1.81
CA ILE A 77 -7.71 6.60 1.64
C ILE A 77 -8.30 6.33 3.02
N GLU A 78 -9.35 7.04 3.37
CA GLU A 78 -10.15 6.77 4.54
C GLU A 78 -11.55 6.34 4.14
N LEU A 79 -11.89 5.10 4.49
CA LEU A 79 -13.25 4.58 4.38
C LEU A 79 -13.99 4.89 5.68
N ILE A 80 -15.07 5.64 5.61
CA ILE A 80 -15.86 6.04 6.77
C ILE A 80 -17.10 5.15 6.85
N PRO A 81 -17.14 4.20 7.81
CA PRO A 81 -18.29 3.32 7.99
C PRO A 81 -19.39 3.98 8.83
N ALA A 82 -20.62 3.55 8.63
CA ALA A 82 -21.70 3.76 9.60
C ALA A 82 -21.37 3.01 10.89
N GLN A 83 -21.47 3.66 12.05
CA GLN A 83 -21.17 3.03 13.35
C GLN A 83 -22.37 2.29 13.94
N THR A 84 -23.58 2.62 13.50
CA THR A 84 -24.85 2.03 13.94
C THR A 84 -25.75 1.77 12.74
N ASP A 85 -26.72 0.89 12.93
CA ASP A 85 -27.80 0.70 11.95
C ASP A 85 -28.66 1.96 11.92
N ALA A 86 -28.82 2.56 10.75
CA ALA A 86 -29.51 3.84 10.64
C ALA A 86 -30.02 4.10 9.24
N THR A 87 -30.89 5.10 9.08
CA THR A 87 -31.39 5.56 7.80
C THR A 87 -30.76 6.90 7.43
N VAL A 88 -30.34 7.07 6.18
CA VAL A 88 -29.78 8.32 5.66
C VAL A 88 -30.87 9.37 5.54
N VAL A 89 -30.76 10.46 6.29
CA VAL A 89 -31.71 11.58 6.25
C VAL A 89 -31.24 12.65 5.27
N ARG A 90 -29.97 12.97 5.28
CA ARG A 90 -29.42 14.07 4.51
C ARG A 90 -27.98 13.82 4.12
N ILE A 91 -27.64 14.14 2.89
CA ILE A 91 -26.26 14.20 2.39
C ILE A 91 -25.85 15.66 2.40
N ARG A 92 -24.80 16.01 3.15
CA ARG A 92 -24.29 17.38 3.29
C ARG A 92 -23.15 17.69 2.35
N ALA A 93 -22.27 16.73 2.11
CA ALA A 93 -21.14 16.85 1.20
C ALA A 93 -21.35 15.97 -0.04
N LEU A 94 -21.15 16.54 -1.24
CA LEU A 94 -21.22 15.81 -2.50
C LEU A 94 -19.82 15.31 -2.91
N PRO A 95 -19.73 14.25 -3.73
CA PRO A 95 -18.46 13.82 -4.31
C PRO A 95 -17.72 14.97 -4.99
N GLY A 96 -16.42 15.07 -4.80
CA GLY A 96 -15.58 16.17 -5.26
C GLY A 96 -15.43 17.33 -4.25
N ALA A 97 -16.25 17.39 -3.20
CA ALA A 97 -16.10 18.42 -2.17
C ALA A 97 -14.81 18.24 -1.37
N GLN A 98 -14.14 19.35 -1.06
CA GLN A 98 -13.02 19.36 -0.12
C GLN A 98 -13.57 19.32 1.32
N VAL A 99 -13.02 18.42 2.13
CA VAL A 99 -13.42 18.21 3.52
C VAL A 99 -12.20 18.33 4.44
N THR A 100 -12.47 18.74 5.66
CA THR A 100 -11.48 18.83 6.74
C THR A 100 -11.95 17.97 7.91
N PRO A 101 -11.08 17.66 8.89
CA PRO A 101 -11.50 16.95 10.09
C PRO A 101 -12.72 17.60 10.74
N ASN A 102 -13.68 16.78 11.16
CA ASN A 102 -14.98 17.15 11.71
C ASN A 102 -16.01 17.75 10.72
N THR A 103 -15.69 17.85 9.42
CA THR A 103 -16.71 18.20 8.41
C THR A 103 -17.78 17.12 8.38
N VAL A 104 -19.06 17.49 8.56
CA VAL A 104 -20.19 16.56 8.49
C VAL A 104 -20.46 16.22 7.01
N LEU A 105 -20.42 14.94 6.68
CA LEU A 105 -20.62 14.42 5.33
C LEU A 105 -22.07 14.07 5.07
N LEU A 106 -22.70 13.41 6.05
CA LEU A 106 -24.11 13.01 5.99
C LEU A 106 -24.71 12.88 7.40
N ASP A 107 -26.02 13.05 7.49
CA ASP A 107 -26.80 12.84 8.70
C ASP A 107 -27.57 11.53 8.59
N LEU A 108 -27.44 10.69 9.61
CA LEU A 108 -28.20 9.46 9.78
C LEU A 108 -29.27 9.67 10.85
N ALA A 109 -30.32 8.87 10.85
CA ALA A 109 -31.33 8.81 11.92
C ALA A 109 -31.54 7.37 12.37
N ASP A 110 -31.62 7.20 13.67
CA ASP A 110 -32.00 5.96 14.34
C ASP A 110 -32.97 6.31 15.49
N PRO A 111 -34.29 6.18 15.28
CA PRO A 111 -35.28 6.47 16.30
C PRO A 111 -35.17 5.57 17.55
N GLN A 112 -34.65 4.33 17.39
CA GLN A 112 -34.46 3.42 18.52
C GLN A 112 -33.33 3.92 19.43
N LEU A 113 -32.24 4.38 18.84
CA LEU A 113 -31.12 4.97 19.58
C LEU A 113 -31.53 6.24 20.34
N GLU A 114 -32.34 7.11 19.72
CA GLU A 114 -32.88 8.30 20.40
C GLU A 114 -33.70 7.92 21.65
N GLN A 115 -34.54 6.87 21.52
CA GLN A 115 -35.28 6.32 22.65
C GLN A 115 -34.36 5.74 23.72
N GLN A 116 -33.27 5.05 23.33
CA GLN A 116 -32.29 4.50 24.27
C GLN A 116 -31.54 5.60 25.05
N VAL A 117 -31.17 6.69 24.36
CA VAL A 117 -30.56 7.87 25.01
C VAL A 117 -31.50 8.44 26.05
N LEU A 118 -32.78 8.65 25.69
CA LEU A 118 -33.78 9.18 26.62
C LEU A 118 -33.97 8.25 27.84
N ASN A 119 -34.11 6.95 27.64
CA ASN A 119 -34.25 5.97 28.71
C ASN A 119 -33.03 5.92 29.60
N ALA A 120 -31.83 5.96 29.07
CA ALA A 120 -30.60 6.00 29.85
C ALA A 120 -30.47 7.30 30.66
N GLN A 121 -30.92 8.44 30.11
CA GLN A 121 -30.93 9.70 30.80
C GLN A 121 -31.91 9.68 32.01
N LEU A 122 -33.09 9.09 31.80
CA LEU A 122 -34.07 8.90 32.89
C LEU A 122 -33.54 7.93 33.96
N ALA A 123 -32.88 6.82 33.54
CA ALA A 123 -32.28 5.87 34.48
C ALA A 123 -31.15 6.51 35.32
N LEU A 124 -30.29 7.33 34.70
CA LEU A 124 -29.28 8.08 35.44
C LEU A 124 -29.92 9.03 36.47
N LYS A 125 -30.97 9.77 36.07
CA LYS A 125 -31.70 10.69 36.96
C LYS A 125 -32.36 9.96 38.12
N ALA A 126 -32.93 8.79 37.90
CA ALA A 126 -33.49 7.92 38.93
C ALA A 126 -32.40 7.44 39.89
N ALA A 127 -31.29 6.89 39.38
CA ALA A 127 -30.19 6.43 40.24
C ALA A 127 -29.59 7.55 41.10
N GLN A 128 -29.49 8.77 40.55
CA GLN A 128 -29.03 9.95 41.30
C GLN A 128 -30.03 10.36 42.41
N ALA A 129 -31.34 10.27 42.16
CA ALA A 129 -32.37 10.54 43.14
C ALA A 129 -32.34 9.50 44.26
N ASP A 130 -32.20 8.22 43.92
CA ASP A 130 -32.08 7.12 44.90
C ASP A 130 -30.84 7.29 45.77
N TYR A 131 -29.70 7.64 45.18
CA TYR A 131 -28.47 7.93 45.93
C TYR A 131 -28.66 9.06 46.93
N LYS A 132 -29.25 10.18 46.51
CA LYS A 132 -29.52 11.33 47.39
C LYS A 132 -30.49 10.98 48.51
N SER A 133 -31.55 10.23 48.23
CA SER A 133 -32.51 9.75 49.20
C SER A 133 -31.86 8.84 50.26
N LEU A 134 -31.07 7.86 49.78
CA LEU A 134 -30.29 6.98 50.65
C LEU A 134 -29.30 7.77 51.51
N GLN A 135 -28.59 8.72 50.93
CA GLN A 135 -27.64 9.58 51.64
C GLN A 135 -28.33 10.34 52.78
N ALA A 136 -29.49 10.96 52.53
CA ALA A 136 -30.26 11.66 53.52
C ALA A 136 -30.74 10.75 54.65
N THR A 137 -31.25 9.57 54.32
CA THR A 137 -31.72 8.55 55.31
C THR A 137 -30.57 8.06 56.19
N LEU A 138 -29.43 7.70 55.57
CA LEU A 138 -28.25 7.23 56.32
C LEU A 138 -27.64 8.32 57.19
N GLN A 139 -27.65 9.59 56.74
CA GLN A 139 -27.17 10.72 57.51
C GLN A 139 -28.06 10.97 58.72
N SER A 140 -29.39 10.86 58.58
CA SER A 140 -30.34 10.95 59.73
C SER A 140 -30.05 9.82 60.72
N THR A 141 -29.93 8.57 60.24
CA THR A 141 -29.64 7.41 61.10
C THR A 141 -28.31 7.59 61.87
N LEU A 142 -27.29 8.14 61.22
CA LEU A 142 -26.00 8.42 61.86
C LEU A 142 -26.14 9.50 62.96
N MET A 143 -26.95 10.49 62.68
CA MET A 143 -27.22 11.58 63.73
C MET A 143 -27.90 11.01 64.95
N ASP A 144 -28.92 10.15 64.80
CA ASP A 144 -29.62 9.49 65.92
C ASP A 144 -28.63 8.62 66.72
N LYS A 145 -27.74 7.87 66.02
CA LYS A 145 -26.71 7.09 66.74
C LYS A 145 -25.67 7.93 67.43
N LYS A 146 -25.27 9.07 66.86
CA LYS A 146 -24.38 10.03 67.51
C LYS A 146 -25.03 10.67 68.79
N THR A 147 -26.30 10.98 68.72
CA THR A 147 -27.04 11.52 69.85
C THR A 147 -27.09 10.52 71.01
N ALA A 148 -27.41 9.25 70.72
CA ALA A 148 -27.40 8.18 71.72
C ALA A 148 -26.01 7.92 72.33
N ALA A 149 -24.96 7.98 71.51
CA ALA A 149 -23.58 7.85 71.99
C ALA A 149 -23.11 9.04 72.81
N ALA A 150 -23.58 10.27 72.49
CA ALA A 150 -23.30 11.47 73.30
C ALA A 150 -23.95 11.41 74.70
N GLU A 151 -25.15 10.84 74.78
CA GLU A 151 -25.80 10.58 76.05
C GLU A 151 -25.00 9.59 76.92
N ILE A 152 -24.59 8.47 76.37
CA ILE A 152 -23.72 7.49 77.03
C ILE A 152 -22.39 8.12 77.48
N ASN A 153 -21.78 8.96 76.69
CA ASN A 153 -20.54 9.66 77.01
C ASN A 153 -20.72 10.65 78.13
N SER A 154 -21.87 11.35 78.18
CA SER A 154 -22.20 12.26 79.26
C SER A 154 -22.36 11.52 80.63
N ASN A 155 -23.11 10.41 80.61
CA ASN A 155 -23.28 9.56 81.80
C ASN A 155 -21.94 8.94 82.24
N TYR A 156 -21.14 8.45 81.32
CA TYR A 156 -19.80 7.96 81.63
C TYR A 156 -18.90 8.99 82.25
N THR A 157 -18.89 10.23 81.78
CA THR A 157 -18.04 11.29 82.29
C THR A 157 -18.52 11.67 83.75
N GLN A 158 -19.83 11.73 83.98
CA GLN A 158 -20.42 12.03 85.26
C GLN A 158 -20.08 10.95 86.33
N ASP A 159 -20.26 9.65 85.96
CA ASP A 159 -20.05 8.57 86.90
C ASP A 159 -18.55 8.28 87.13
N GLN A 160 -17.68 8.54 86.17
CA GLN A 160 -16.24 8.55 86.40
C GLN A 160 -15.81 9.60 87.40
N LEU A 161 -16.34 10.83 87.28
CA LEU A 161 -16.07 11.91 88.26
C LEU A 161 -16.58 11.55 89.63
N GLN A 162 -17.80 10.97 89.71
CA GLN A 162 -18.38 10.52 91.00
C GLN A 162 -17.51 9.44 91.64
N ALA A 163 -17.09 8.41 90.92
CA ALA A 163 -16.22 7.34 91.40
C ALA A 163 -14.84 7.86 91.85
N GLN A 164 -14.27 8.87 91.19
CA GLN A 164 -13.02 9.54 91.59
C GLN A 164 -13.24 10.32 92.92
N THR A 165 -14.33 11.04 93.05
CA THR A 165 -14.68 11.79 94.27
C THR A 165 -14.92 10.82 95.41
N ASP A 166 -15.72 9.78 95.26
CA ASP A 166 -15.99 8.77 96.27
C ASP A 166 -14.70 8.00 96.66
N LYS A 167 -13.78 7.76 95.77
CA LYS A 167 -12.46 7.21 96.11
C LYS A 167 -11.71 8.13 97.06
N ALA A 168 -11.64 9.44 96.80
CA ALA A 168 -10.95 10.40 97.64
C ALA A 168 -11.62 10.49 99.06
N LEU A 169 -12.91 10.44 99.12
CA LEU A 169 -13.66 10.44 100.39
C LEU A 169 -13.50 9.15 101.18
N TYR A 170 -13.41 7.99 100.51
CA TYR A 170 -13.10 6.72 101.13
C TYR A 170 -11.68 6.67 101.66
N ASP A 171 -10.70 7.16 100.94
CA ASP A 171 -9.28 7.25 101.36
C ASP A 171 -9.11 8.14 102.60
N LEU A 172 -10.03 9.17 102.83
CA LEU A 172 -10.13 10.01 104.03
C LEU A 172 -10.97 9.40 105.14
N GLY A 173 -11.57 8.21 104.93
CA GLY A 173 -12.43 7.55 105.91
C GLY A 173 -13.83 8.13 106.10
N VAL A 174 -14.30 8.97 105.16
CA VAL A 174 -15.62 9.72 105.25
C VAL A 174 -16.79 8.85 104.81
N ILE A 175 -16.58 7.92 103.82
CA ILE A 175 -17.66 7.07 103.35
C ILE A 175 -17.29 5.57 103.51
N SER A 176 -18.34 4.72 103.47
CA SER A 176 -18.16 3.27 103.60
C SER A 176 -17.53 2.61 102.32
N GLY A 177 -16.77 1.50 102.49
CA GLY A 177 -16.23 0.77 101.42
C GLY A 177 -17.29 0.23 100.47
N LEU A 178 -18.50 -0.04 100.94
CA LEU A 178 -19.62 -0.47 100.06
C LEU A 178 -20.08 0.68 99.14
N ALA A 179 -20.14 1.93 99.63
CA ALA A 179 -20.51 3.08 98.82
C ALA A 179 -19.51 3.33 97.71
N TYR A 180 -18.18 3.28 97.98
CA TYR A 180 -17.13 3.41 97.01
C TYR A 180 -17.17 2.24 96.01
N THR A 181 -17.31 0.97 96.44
CA THR A 181 -17.38 -0.18 95.56
C THR A 181 -18.57 -0.09 94.60
N LYS A 182 -19.71 0.44 95.08
CA LYS A 182 -20.88 0.64 94.22
C LYS A 182 -20.62 1.69 93.14
N SER A 183 -20.12 2.87 93.46
CA SER A 183 -19.80 3.91 92.47
C SER A 183 -18.72 3.45 91.45
N LYS A 184 -17.70 2.73 91.93
CA LYS A 184 -16.67 2.14 91.08
C LYS A 184 -17.25 1.13 90.08
N ASN A 185 -18.09 0.21 90.58
CA ASN A 185 -18.70 -0.78 89.65
C ASN A 185 -19.59 -0.12 88.59
N THR A 186 -20.32 0.94 88.95
CA THR A 186 -21.13 1.73 88.02
C THR A 186 -20.23 2.43 86.97
N ALA A 187 -19.13 3.06 87.40
CA ALA A 187 -18.16 3.67 86.49
C ALA A 187 -17.50 2.66 85.58
N ASP A 188 -17.12 1.48 86.11
CA ASP A 188 -16.53 0.40 85.27
C ASP A 188 -17.52 -0.16 84.22
N GLN A 189 -18.82 -0.32 84.60
CA GLN A 189 -19.91 -0.70 83.72
C GLN A 189 -20.11 0.34 82.59
N LEU A 190 -20.16 1.62 82.94
CA LEU A 190 -20.32 2.68 81.95
C LEU A 190 -19.09 2.87 81.10
N THR A 191 -17.89 2.59 81.63
CA THR A 191 -16.66 2.53 80.81
C THR A 191 -16.81 1.51 79.69
N THR A 192 -17.24 0.30 79.98
CA THR A 192 -17.49 -0.75 79.00
C THR A 192 -18.58 -0.33 78.02
N GLN A 193 -19.68 0.25 78.49
CA GLN A 193 -20.77 0.71 77.65
C GLN A 193 -20.33 1.82 76.68
N HIS A 194 -19.53 2.79 77.14
CA HIS A 194 -18.96 3.85 76.32
C HIS A 194 -18.03 3.31 75.26
N GLN A 195 -17.12 2.36 75.58
CA GLN A 195 -16.25 1.70 74.61
C GLN A 195 -17.05 0.98 73.55
N LEU A 196 -18.04 0.18 73.88
CA LEU A 196 -18.91 -0.51 72.92
C LEU A 196 -19.70 0.49 72.07
N SER A 197 -20.22 1.55 72.59
CA SER A 197 -20.94 2.61 71.89
C SER A 197 -20.03 3.28 70.85
N THR A 198 -18.75 3.58 71.19
CA THR A 198 -17.76 4.17 70.30
C THR A 198 -17.42 3.20 69.16
N GLN A 199 -17.19 1.93 69.46
CA GLN A 199 -16.96 0.90 68.45
C GLN A 199 -18.15 0.73 67.51
N GLN A 200 -19.36 0.75 68.00
CA GLN A 200 -20.60 0.64 67.26
C GLN A 200 -20.78 1.83 66.28
N LEU A 201 -20.43 3.07 66.74
CA LEU A 201 -20.42 4.23 65.86
C LEU A 201 -19.42 4.06 64.70
N ASP A 202 -18.18 3.61 64.95
CA ASP A 202 -17.17 3.37 63.92
C ASP A 202 -17.65 2.31 62.87
N VAL A 203 -18.20 1.19 63.36
CA VAL A 203 -18.77 0.14 62.49
C VAL A 203 -19.93 0.68 61.66
N ASN A 204 -20.85 1.47 62.27
CA ASN A 204 -21.96 2.07 61.54
C ASN A 204 -21.48 3.08 60.48
N GLN A 205 -20.48 3.93 60.78
CA GLN A 205 -19.90 4.86 59.80
C GLN A 205 -19.33 4.11 58.60
N LYS A 206 -18.54 3.06 58.83
CA LYS A 206 -17.99 2.20 57.78
C LYS A 206 -19.08 1.52 56.95
N ALA A 207 -20.13 1.02 57.61
CA ALA A 207 -21.28 0.43 56.92
C ALA A 207 -22.01 1.43 56.02
N ILE A 208 -22.17 2.68 56.47
CA ILE A 208 -22.76 3.77 55.70
C ILE A 208 -21.89 4.09 54.47
N GLU A 209 -20.57 4.18 54.61
CA GLU A 209 -19.64 4.41 53.51
C GLU A 209 -19.74 3.34 52.44
N VAL A 210 -19.81 2.06 52.84
CA VAL A 210 -19.97 0.94 51.92
C VAL A 210 -21.32 1.00 51.19
N GLN A 211 -22.42 1.33 51.90
CA GLN A 211 -23.74 1.46 51.30
C GLN A 211 -23.79 2.63 50.29
N LEU A 212 -23.20 3.79 50.63
CA LEU A 212 -23.10 4.93 49.72
C LEU A 212 -22.22 4.61 48.49
N ALA A 213 -21.08 3.93 48.68
CA ALA A 213 -20.23 3.48 47.59
C ALA A 213 -20.96 2.53 46.65
N SER A 214 -21.76 1.59 47.19
CA SER A 214 -22.59 0.70 46.36
C SER A 214 -23.66 1.46 45.59
N ALA A 215 -24.33 2.44 46.19
CA ALA A 215 -25.28 3.29 45.50
C ALA A 215 -24.63 4.19 44.45
N GLN A 216 -23.44 4.73 44.74
CA GLN A 216 -22.64 5.50 43.76
C GLN A 216 -22.28 4.66 42.55
N THR A 217 -21.89 3.39 42.74
CA THR A 217 -21.61 2.47 41.62
C THR A 217 -22.79 2.32 40.65
N LYS A 218 -24.04 2.32 41.18
CA LYS A 218 -25.24 2.32 40.32
C LYS A 218 -25.39 3.60 39.51
N VAL A 219 -25.08 4.76 40.09
CA VAL A 219 -25.06 6.03 39.35
C VAL A 219 -24.00 6.01 38.26
N ASP A 220 -22.81 5.50 38.55
CA ASP A 220 -21.71 5.43 37.60
C ASP A 220 -22.02 4.46 36.45
N GLN A 221 -22.68 3.34 36.75
CA GLN A 221 -23.18 2.41 35.72
C GLN A 221 -24.21 3.07 34.78
N ALA A 222 -25.20 3.76 35.36
CA ALA A 222 -26.20 4.47 34.56
C ALA A 222 -25.60 5.59 33.74
N LYS A 223 -24.59 6.30 34.27
CA LYS A 223 -23.85 7.33 33.57
C LYS A 223 -23.06 6.74 32.41
N ALA A 224 -22.32 5.65 32.62
CA ALA A 224 -21.57 4.98 31.59
C ALA A 224 -22.44 4.48 30.40
N LEU A 225 -23.65 3.99 30.74
CA LEU A 225 -24.62 3.59 29.74
C LEU A 225 -25.15 4.79 28.91
N LEU A 226 -25.44 5.91 29.57
CA LEU A 226 -25.83 7.14 28.90
C LEU A 226 -24.71 7.65 27.98
N ASP A 227 -23.48 7.70 28.48
CA ASP A 227 -22.31 8.13 27.71
C ASP A 227 -22.10 7.26 26.46
N LEU A 228 -22.34 5.95 26.58
CA LEU A 228 -22.28 5.02 25.43
C LEU A 228 -23.31 5.40 24.36
N TYR A 229 -24.58 5.52 24.74
CA TYR A 229 -25.64 5.86 23.77
C TYR A 229 -25.49 7.27 23.20
N GLN A 230 -24.99 8.23 23.97
CA GLN A 230 -24.69 9.57 23.47
C GLN A 230 -23.57 9.56 22.42
N LYS A 231 -22.52 8.75 22.62
CA LYS A 231 -21.46 8.58 21.61
C LYS A 231 -22.01 7.95 20.33
N GLN A 232 -22.84 6.94 20.45
CA GLN A 232 -23.50 6.33 19.30
C GLN A 232 -24.42 7.34 18.57
N ALA A 233 -25.19 8.13 19.30
CA ALA A 233 -26.04 9.18 18.73
C ALA A 233 -25.21 10.30 18.04
N ALA A 234 -24.07 10.67 18.62
CA ALA A 234 -23.15 11.61 17.97
C ALA A 234 -22.56 11.05 16.68
N ALA A 235 -22.37 9.73 16.59
CA ALA A 235 -21.89 9.05 15.40
C ALA A 235 -22.92 8.99 14.26
N LEU A 236 -24.20 9.30 14.49
CA LEU A 236 -25.19 9.50 13.44
C LEU A 236 -24.86 10.71 12.55
N GLN A 237 -24.09 11.66 13.03
CA GLN A 237 -23.45 12.65 12.19
C GLN A 237 -22.11 12.09 11.70
N VAL A 238 -22.12 11.53 10.51
CA VAL A 238 -20.91 10.98 9.90
C VAL A 238 -19.98 12.11 9.51
N LYS A 239 -18.77 12.11 10.08
CA LYS A 239 -17.76 13.17 9.91
C LYS A 239 -16.49 12.61 9.31
N SER A 240 -15.79 13.44 8.54
CA SER A 240 -14.43 13.15 8.11
C SER A 240 -13.45 13.23 9.28
N THR A 241 -12.48 12.33 9.36
CA THR A 241 -11.37 12.39 10.32
C THR A 241 -10.11 12.99 9.72
N ILE A 242 -10.00 13.01 8.36
CA ILE A 242 -8.87 13.55 7.63
C ILE A 242 -9.27 14.72 6.73
N SER A 243 -8.28 15.51 6.35
CA SER A 243 -8.43 16.49 5.26
C SER A 243 -8.26 15.81 3.92
N GLY A 244 -9.15 16.07 2.97
CA GLY A 244 -9.06 15.46 1.66
C GLY A 244 -10.23 15.84 0.76
N THR A 245 -10.47 15.04 -0.25
CA THR A 245 -11.60 15.19 -1.17
C THR A 245 -12.51 13.98 -1.04
N LEU A 246 -13.80 14.22 -0.95
CA LEU A 246 -14.80 13.16 -0.92
C LEU A 246 -14.83 12.46 -2.29
N ALA A 247 -14.54 11.16 -2.30
CA ALA A 247 -14.54 10.36 -3.53
C ALA A 247 -15.95 9.99 -3.97
N GLN A 248 -16.10 9.77 -5.26
CA GLN A 248 -17.31 9.16 -5.80
C GLN A 248 -17.20 7.65 -5.67
N ARG A 249 -18.15 7.05 -4.96
CA ARG A 249 -18.22 5.60 -4.80
C ARG A 249 -18.97 4.95 -5.96
N PRO A 250 -18.66 3.69 -6.30
CA PRO A 250 -19.39 2.93 -7.32
C PRO A 250 -20.89 2.80 -7.00
N THR A 251 -21.21 2.65 -5.69
CA THR A 251 -22.59 2.64 -5.18
C THR A 251 -22.76 3.81 -4.21
N PRO A 252 -23.22 4.98 -4.69
CA PRO A 252 -23.45 6.12 -3.84
C PRO A 252 -24.63 5.86 -2.88
N VAL A 253 -24.48 6.34 -1.66
CA VAL A 253 -25.52 6.27 -0.64
C VAL A 253 -26.63 7.27 -1.01
N GLN A 254 -27.90 6.86 -0.84
CA GLN A 254 -29.06 7.69 -1.17
C GLN A 254 -29.85 8.09 0.07
N VAL A 255 -30.50 9.24 0.04
CA VAL A 255 -31.44 9.67 1.09
C VAL A 255 -32.59 8.67 1.17
N GLY A 256 -32.95 8.26 2.39
CA GLY A 256 -33.93 7.22 2.67
C GLY A 256 -33.37 5.79 2.65
N GLN A 257 -32.11 5.59 2.27
CA GLN A 257 -31.47 4.29 2.32
C GLN A 257 -31.15 3.88 3.75
N HIS A 258 -31.48 2.62 4.10
CA HIS A 258 -31.04 2.01 5.35
C HIS A 258 -29.59 1.49 5.18
N VAL A 259 -28.74 1.80 6.13
CA VAL A 259 -27.33 1.36 6.22
C VAL A 259 -27.12 0.61 7.50
N THR A 260 -26.38 -0.51 7.43
CA THR A 260 -26.03 -1.32 8.59
C THR A 260 -24.67 -0.89 9.13
N ALA A 261 -24.46 -1.14 10.42
CA ALA A 261 -23.17 -0.89 11.06
C ALA A 261 -22.03 -1.59 10.30
N GLY A 262 -20.90 -0.89 10.12
CA GLY A 262 -19.75 -1.37 9.34
C GLY A 262 -19.84 -1.10 7.83
N THR A 263 -21.00 -0.72 7.30
CA THR A 263 -21.12 -0.34 5.88
C THR A 263 -20.39 0.99 5.66
N SER A 264 -19.41 0.99 4.76
CA SER A 264 -18.74 2.25 4.37
C SER A 264 -19.76 3.17 3.71
N VAL A 265 -19.95 4.37 4.22
CA VAL A 265 -20.92 5.36 3.70
C VAL A 265 -20.25 6.53 2.99
N ALA A 266 -18.97 6.75 3.23
CA ALA A 266 -18.17 7.76 2.57
C ALA A 266 -16.72 7.28 2.40
N GLU A 267 -16.01 7.90 1.46
CA GLU A 267 -14.60 7.66 1.20
C GLU A 267 -13.92 9.01 0.97
N VAL A 268 -12.86 9.29 1.75
CA VAL A 268 -12.09 10.53 1.64
C VAL A 268 -10.68 10.20 1.19
N ILE A 269 -10.19 10.91 0.17
CA ILE A 269 -8.88 10.70 -0.46
C ILE A 269 -8.04 11.96 -0.28
N GLN A 270 -6.81 11.81 0.19
CA GLN A 270 -5.80 12.88 0.21
C GLN A 270 -5.19 12.99 -1.19
N ARG A 271 -5.39 14.13 -1.85
CA ARG A 271 -4.94 14.35 -3.23
C ARG A 271 -3.42 14.47 -3.41
N ASP A 272 -2.71 14.81 -2.36
CA ASP A 272 -1.26 15.00 -2.33
C ASP A 272 -0.47 13.69 -2.22
N LYS A 273 -1.15 12.59 -1.93
CA LYS A 273 -0.52 11.28 -1.74
C LYS A 273 -0.95 10.28 -2.81
N LEU A 274 -0.40 10.46 -4.01
CA LEU A 274 -0.63 9.55 -5.13
C LEU A 274 0.60 8.68 -5.39
N LYS A 275 0.37 7.53 -6.02
CA LYS A 275 1.37 6.66 -6.63
C LYS A 275 0.94 6.34 -8.06
N ALA A 276 1.87 5.92 -8.91
CA ALA A 276 1.53 5.46 -10.25
C ALA A 276 1.43 3.92 -10.25
N ALA A 277 0.33 3.40 -10.78
CA ALA A 277 0.14 1.98 -11.03
C ALA A 277 0.41 1.71 -12.52
N LEU A 278 1.55 1.08 -12.82
CA LEU A 278 1.98 0.77 -14.17
C LEU A 278 1.59 -0.66 -14.52
N GLN A 279 0.86 -0.84 -15.61
CA GLN A 279 0.56 -2.17 -16.13
C GLN A 279 1.60 -2.56 -17.19
N ILE A 280 2.47 -3.49 -16.83
CA ILE A 280 3.60 -3.90 -17.65
C ILE A 280 3.36 -5.31 -18.18
N PRO A 281 3.56 -5.58 -19.49
CA PRO A 281 3.45 -6.92 -20.03
C PRO A 281 4.31 -7.92 -19.24
N GLU A 282 3.76 -9.11 -18.97
CA GLU A 282 4.43 -10.13 -18.14
C GLU A 282 5.83 -10.47 -18.65
N THR A 283 6.01 -10.53 -19.96
CA THR A 283 7.30 -10.84 -20.60
C THR A 283 8.38 -9.83 -20.27
N GLN A 284 8.01 -8.57 -20.02
CA GLN A 284 8.91 -7.46 -19.69
C GLN A 284 9.03 -7.22 -18.19
N ALA A 285 8.06 -7.71 -17.41
CA ALA A 285 8.01 -7.50 -15.96
C ALA A 285 8.97 -8.39 -15.14
N ARG A 286 9.61 -9.38 -15.78
CA ARG A 286 10.48 -10.39 -15.11
C ARG A 286 11.72 -9.79 -14.48
N ASP A 287 12.28 -8.75 -15.10
CA ASP A 287 13.54 -8.14 -14.69
C ASP A 287 13.35 -6.91 -13.80
N ILE A 288 12.09 -6.54 -13.47
CA ILE A 288 11.80 -5.41 -12.61
C ILE A 288 12.11 -5.76 -11.16
N GLN A 289 12.78 -4.85 -10.46
CA GLN A 289 13.12 -4.97 -9.04
C GLN A 289 12.63 -3.75 -8.26
N ILE A 290 12.32 -3.95 -6.99
CA ILE A 290 11.97 -2.87 -6.07
C ILE A 290 13.16 -1.93 -5.92
N GLY A 291 12.89 -0.62 -5.91
CA GLY A 291 13.90 0.43 -5.83
C GLY A 291 14.43 0.92 -7.19
N GLN A 292 14.08 0.27 -8.31
CA GLN A 292 14.49 0.77 -9.63
C GLN A 292 13.88 2.14 -9.92
N PRO A 293 14.65 3.06 -10.52
CA PRO A 293 14.16 4.39 -10.89
C PRO A 293 13.12 4.29 -12.00
N ALA A 294 12.13 5.16 -11.90
CA ALA A 294 11.05 5.27 -12.85
C ALA A 294 10.79 6.74 -13.21
N SER A 295 10.17 6.96 -14.33
CA SER A 295 9.75 8.27 -14.81
C SER A 295 8.29 8.22 -15.22
N ILE A 296 7.48 9.10 -14.65
CA ILE A 296 6.03 9.14 -14.87
C ILE A 296 5.68 10.45 -15.57
N ASP A 297 5.24 10.34 -16.80
CA ASP A 297 4.75 11.47 -17.59
C ASP A 297 3.24 11.60 -17.43
N THR A 298 2.82 12.70 -16.83
CA THR A 298 1.41 13.04 -16.61
C THR A 298 0.81 13.88 -17.76
N HIS A 299 1.53 14.05 -18.86
CA HIS A 299 1.24 14.93 -19.98
C HIS A 299 1.26 16.43 -19.63
N ASN A 300 1.37 16.76 -18.34
CA ASN A 300 1.54 18.11 -17.80
C ASN A 300 2.88 18.28 -17.08
N GLY A 301 3.72 17.25 -17.08
CA GLY A 301 5.03 17.22 -16.44
C GLY A 301 5.49 15.81 -16.13
N ILE A 302 6.81 15.65 -16.09
CA ILE A 302 7.46 14.37 -15.76
C ILE A 302 7.81 14.37 -14.28
N ILE A 303 7.41 13.32 -13.58
CA ILE A 303 7.69 13.13 -12.16
C ILE A 303 8.67 11.97 -12.03
N PRO A 304 9.83 12.15 -11.40
CA PRO A 304 10.70 11.04 -11.04
C PRO A 304 10.05 10.20 -9.96
N GLY A 305 10.37 8.91 -9.95
CA GLY A 305 9.87 7.98 -8.95
C GLY A 305 10.71 6.72 -8.88
N HIS A 306 10.31 5.81 -8.03
CA HIS A 306 10.95 4.49 -7.89
C HIS A 306 9.90 3.40 -7.65
N VAL A 307 10.24 2.18 -8.05
CA VAL A 307 9.39 1.00 -7.86
C VAL A 307 9.31 0.65 -6.37
N ILE A 308 8.08 0.59 -5.82
CA ILE A 308 7.84 0.24 -4.42
C ILE A 308 7.18 -1.13 -4.24
N ARG A 309 6.41 -1.57 -5.24
CA ARG A 309 5.70 -2.86 -5.19
C ARG A 309 5.55 -3.45 -6.58
N ILE A 310 5.65 -4.76 -6.66
CA ILE A 310 5.37 -5.55 -7.86
C ILE A 310 4.29 -6.56 -7.48
N ASP A 311 3.13 -6.47 -8.12
CA ASP A 311 2.04 -7.41 -7.86
C ASP A 311 2.47 -8.82 -8.34
N PRO A 312 2.35 -9.86 -7.52
CA PRO A 312 2.67 -11.22 -7.93
C PRO A 312 1.69 -11.77 -8.99
N SER A 313 0.49 -11.21 -9.05
CA SER A 313 -0.59 -11.68 -9.94
C SER A 313 -0.41 -11.13 -11.35
N VAL A 314 -0.77 -11.94 -12.34
CA VAL A 314 -0.89 -11.52 -13.74
C VAL A 314 -2.35 -11.40 -14.11
N LEU A 315 -2.76 -10.21 -14.52
CA LEU A 315 -4.13 -9.93 -14.96
C LEU A 315 -4.09 -9.48 -16.43
N ASN A 316 -4.85 -10.15 -17.29
CA ASN A 316 -4.92 -9.83 -18.72
C ASN A 316 -3.55 -9.76 -19.42
N GLY A 317 -2.58 -10.64 -19.03
CA GLY A 317 -1.23 -10.66 -19.57
C GLY A 317 -0.31 -9.54 -19.09
N THR A 318 -0.73 -8.75 -18.10
CA THR A 318 0.06 -7.68 -17.49
C THR A 318 0.25 -7.89 -16.01
N ARG A 319 1.34 -7.35 -15.45
CA ARG A 319 1.61 -7.23 -14.01
C ARG A 319 1.52 -5.76 -13.61
N THR A 320 0.88 -5.51 -12.48
CA THR A 320 0.83 -4.17 -11.92
C THR A 320 2.11 -3.89 -11.12
N VAL A 321 2.76 -2.79 -11.42
CA VAL A 321 3.94 -2.29 -10.71
C VAL A 321 3.62 -0.92 -10.15
N ASP A 322 3.68 -0.79 -8.83
CA ASP A 322 3.46 0.48 -8.16
C ASP A 322 4.76 1.26 -8.03
N VAL A 323 4.70 2.50 -8.43
CA VAL A 323 5.80 3.46 -8.39
C VAL A 323 5.46 4.62 -7.45
N ALA A 324 6.30 4.84 -6.45
CA ALA A 324 6.23 6.05 -5.63
C ALA A 324 6.70 7.25 -6.44
N LEU A 325 6.06 8.38 -6.23
CA LEU A 325 6.40 9.65 -6.88
C LEU A 325 7.31 10.44 -5.93
N ASP A 326 8.52 10.77 -6.40
CA ASP A 326 9.55 11.44 -5.59
C ASP A 326 9.57 12.97 -5.79
N GLY A 327 8.66 13.50 -6.59
CA GLY A 327 8.55 14.93 -6.89
C GLY A 327 7.18 15.51 -6.56
N PRO A 328 7.04 16.84 -6.60
CA PRO A 328 5.76 17.50 -6.44
C PRO A 328 4.80 17.10 -7.58
N LEU A 329 3.53 16.93 -7.24
CA LEU A 329 2.51 16.63 -8.23
C LEU A 329 2.23 17.86 -9.09
N PRO A 330 2.22 17.73 -10.43
CA PRO A 330 1.88 18.84 -11.30
C PRO A 330 0.40 19.20 -11.19
N PRO A 331 0.03 20.44 -11.57
CA PRO A 331 -1.37 20.85 -11.61
C PRO A 331 -2.22 19.88 -12.45
N GLY A 332 -3.35 19.47 -11.90
CA GLY A 332 -4.25 18.52 -12.58
C GLY A 332 -3.97 17.04 -12.30
N ALA A 333 -2.97 16.69 -11.51
CA ALA A 333 -2.77 15.32 -11.05
C ALA A 333 -3.92 14.92 -10.10
N VAL A 334 -4.76 14.00 -10.57
CA VAL A 334 -5.93 13.49 -9.83
C VAL A 334 -5.93 11.96 -9.87
N PRO A 335 -6.60 11.30 -8.93
CA PRO A 335 -6.83 9.86 -8.99
C PRO A 335 -7.43 9.44 -10.34
N SER A 336 -7.01 8.29 -10.85
CA SER A 336 -7.40 7.72 -12.15
C SER A 336 -6.95 8.52 -13.38
N LEU A 337 -6.09 9.54 -13.24
CA LEU A 337 -5.45 10.18 -14.38
C LEU A 337 -4.57 9.15 -15.11
N SER A 338 -4.77 9.03 -16.42
CA SER A 338 -3.90 8.22 -17.27
C SER A 338 -2.53 8.87 -17.41
N VAL A 339 -1.48 8.09 -17.26
CA VAL A 339 -0.08 8.54 -17.30
C VAL A 339 0.76 7.56 -18.13
N ASP A 340 1.88 8.04 -18.66
CA ASP A 340 2.88 7.20 -19.28
C ASP A 340 4.02 6.94 -18.30
N GLY A 341 4.25 5.67 -17.96
CA GLY A 341 5.30 5.29 -17.01
C GLY A 341 6.40 4.48 -17.68
N THR A 342 7.65 4.82 -17.42
CA THR A 342 8.83 4.06 -17.82
C THR A 342 9.65 3.68 -16.59
N ILE A 343 10.17 2.46 -16.56
CA ILE A 343 11.06 1.96 -15.50
C ILE A 343 12.42 1.68 -16.12
N ASP A 344 13.47 2.22 -15.53
CA ASP A 344 14.85 1.95 -15.91
C ASP A 344 15.29 0.63 -15.28
N LEU A 345 15.42 -0.43 -16.10
CA LEU A 345 15.85 -1.75 -15.62
C LEU A 345 17.35 -1.78 -15.34
N GLU A 346 18.13 -1.27 -16.30
CA GLU A 346 19.58 -1.33 -16.26
C GLU A 346 20.17 -0.16 -17.04
N ARG A 347 21.19 0.47 -16.48
CA ARG A 347 21.98 1.49 -17.15
C ARG A 347 23.39 0.96 -17.41
N MET A 348 23.69 0.71 -18.67
CA MET A 348 25.02 0.32 -19.11
C MET A 348 25.77 1.57 -19.58
N THR A 349 26.92 1.89 -18.99
CA THR A 349 27.59 3.19 -19.19
C THR A 349 28.54 3.23 -20.38
N ASP A 350 29.11 2.11 -20.77
CA ASP A 350 30.13 2.03 -21.84
C ASP A 350 29.98 0.73 -22.67
N VAL A 351 28.98 0.71 -23.57
CA VAL A 351 28.72 -0.44 -24.44
C VAL A 351 28.68 -0.01 -25.87
N LEU A 352 29.06 -0.97 -26.80
CA LEU A 352 28.76 -0.80 -28.20
C LEU A 352 27.27 -1.03 -28.41
N ARG A 353 26.60 -0.12 -29.07
CA ARG A 353 25.16 -0.17 -29.33
C ARG A 353 24.85 0.20 -30.78
N VAL A 354 23.79 -0.33 -31.27
CA VAL A 354 23.26 -0.06 -32.63
C VAL A 354 21.74 -0.15 -32.58
N GLY A 355 21.07 0.45 -33.53
CA GLY A 355 19.61 0.33 -33.65
C GLY A 355 19.18 -1.14 -33.65
N ARG A 356 17.98 -1.40 -33.12
CA ARG A 356 17.47 -2.76 -32.99
C ARG A 356 17.13 -3.33 -34.38
N PRO A 357 17.70 -4.49 -34.77
CA PRO A 357 17.38 -5.14 -36.04
C PRO A 357 15.90 -5.61 -36.05
N ALA A 358 15.31 -5.65 -37.25
CA ALA A 358 13.94 -6.12 -37.46
C ALA A 358 13.73 -7.56 -36.99
N LEU A 359 14.75 -8.40 -37.14
CA LEU A 359 14.76 -9.80 -36.70
C LEU A 359 15.89 -10.05 -35.70
N GLY A 360 15.61 -10.82 -34.66
CA GLY A 360 16.59 -11.27 -33.68
C GLY A 360 16.16 -11.10 -32.24
N ASN A 361 16.60 -12.02 -31.40
CA ASN A 361 16.36 -12.01 -29.97
C ASN A 361 17.57 -11.45 -29.22
N GLU A 362 17.35 -10.92 -28.04
CA GLU A 362 18.44 -10.55 -27.15
C GLU A 362 19.28 -11.77 -26.74
N ASN A 363 20.56 -11.54 -26.40
CA ASN A 363 21.52 -12.59 -26.03
C ASN A 363 21.68 -13.73 -27.07
N SER A 364 21.58 -13.39 -28.35
CA SER A 364 21.73 -14.34 -29.46
C SER A 364 22.83 -13.92 -30.43
N THR A 365 23.15 -14.81 -31.36
CA THR A 365 24.02 -14.48 -32.48
C THR A 365 23.17 -14.26 -33.72
N LEU A 366 23.24 -13.04 -34.26
CA LEU A 366 22.52 -12.64 -35.47
C LEU A 366 23.47 -12.58 -36.64
N SER A 367 22.99 -12.88 -37.84
CA SER A 367 23.72 -12.63 -39.07
C SER A 367 23.30 -11.29 -39.66
N LEU A 368 24.16 -10.27 -39.52
CA LEU A 368 23.89 -8.92 -40.01
C LEU A 368 24.82 -8.58 -41.20
N PHE A 369 24.33 -7.75 -42.11
CA PHE A 369 25.11 -7.20 -43.18
C PHE A 369 25.82 -5.92 -42.74
N ARG A 370 27.17 -5.95 -42.71
CA ARG A 370 27.99 -4.76 -42.47
C ARG A 370 28.29 -4.09 -43.79
N VAL A 371 27.97 -2.84 -43.90
CA VAL A 371 28.21 -2.02 -45.09
C VAL A 371 29.71 -1.79 -45.24
N ASP A 372 30.23 -1.96 -46.47
CA ASP A 372 31.63 -1.69 -46.79
C ASP A 372 31.94 -0.19 -46.66
N PRO A 373 33.20 0.19 -46.39
CA PRO A 373 33.59 1.61 -46.24
C PRO A 373 33.33 2.48 -47.48
N ASP A 374 33.28 1.84 -48.68
CA ASP A 374 32.96 2.50 -49.94
C ASP A 374 31.46 2.73 -50.14
N GLY A 375 30.61 2.15 -49.27
CA GLY A 375 29.16 2.25 -49.33
C GLY A 375 28.49 1.50 -50.47
N LYS A 376 29.26 0.76 -51.33
CA LYS A 376 28.75 0.10 -52.54
C LYS A 376 28.36 -1.34 -52.33
N GLY A 377 28.67 -1.91 -51.19
CA GLY A 377 28.34 -3.29 -50.86
C GLY A 377 28.17 -3.51 -49.38
N ALA A 378 27.69 -4.67 -48.99
CA ALA A 378 27.65 -5.11 -47.62
C ALA A 378 28.01 -6.60 -47.50
N VAL A 379 28.74 -6.94 -46.46
CA VAL A 379 29.22 -8.29 -46.16
C VAL A 379 28.49 -8.82 -44.93
N ARG A 380 27.97 -10.03 -45.04
CA ARG A 380 27.29 -10.74 -43.97
C ARG A 380 28.29 -11.28 -42.94
N GLY A 381 28.03 -11.06 -41.71
CA GLY A 381 28.85 -11.58 -40.63
C GLY A 381 28.04 -11.94 -39.39
N PRO A 382 28.53 -12.89 -38.56
CA PRO A 382 27.92 -13.20 -37.29
C PRO A 382 28.20 -12.06 -36.29
N VAL A 383 27.15 -11.58 -35.69
CA VAL A 383 27.18 -10.54 -34.64
C VAL A 383 26.53 -11.08 -33.37
N LYS A 384 27.29 -11.17 -32.31
CA LYS A 384 26.75 -11.56 -31.01
C LYS A 384 26.15 -10.32 -30.34
N VAL A 385 24.86 -10.34 -30.15
CA VAL A 385 24.12 -9.26 -29.47
C VAL A 385 23.86 -9.63 -28.04
N GLY A 386 23.81 -8.63 -27.19
CA GLY A 386 23.51 -8.75 -25.75
C GLY A 386 22.11 -8.28 -25.40
N ARG A 387 22.01 -7.41 -24.42
CA ARG A 387 20.75 -6.84 -23.92
C ARG A 387 20.11 -5.94 -24.98
N ALA A 388 18.78 -5.97 -25.05
CA ALA A 388 18.02 -5.10 -25.94
C ALA A 388 17.25 -4.04 -25.14
N ALA A 389 17.31 -2.80 -25.61
CA ALA A 389 16.41 -1.72 -25.24
C ALA A 389 15.27 -1.62 -26.26
N VAL A 390 14.39 -0.62 -26.12
CA VAL A 390 13.26 -0.42 -27.03
C VAL A 390 13.73 -0.25 -28.48
N ASN A 391 14.69 0.66 -28.70
CA ASN A 391 15.14 1.07 -30.04
C ASN A 391 16.58 0.65 -30.36
N GLU A 392 17.32 0.14 -29.39
CA GLU A 392 18.75 -0.18 -29.53
C GLU A 392 19.03 -1.59 -28.99
N ILE A 393 20.13 -2.17 -29.45
CA ILE A 393 20.65 -3.44 -28.96
C ILE A 393 22.14 -3.33 -28.70
N GLN A 394 22.60 -3.96 -27.62
CA GLN A 394 24.00 -4.08 -27.29
C GLN A 394 24.71 -5.00 -28.26
N VAL A 395 25.87 -4.59 -28.76
CA VAL A 395 26.79 -5.43 -29.53
C VAL A 395 27.88 -5.93 -28.59
N VAL A 396 28.01 -7.25 -28.49
CA VAL A 396 29.03 -7.90 -27.64
C VAL A 396 30.27 -8.25 -28.47
N GLU A 397 30.07 -8.85 -29.65
CA GLU A 397 31.15 -9.28 -30.54
C GLU A 397 30.70 -9.16 -31.99
N GLY A 398 31.67 -9.02 -32.94
CA GLY A 398 31.45 -9.07 -34.37
C GLY A 398 31.40 -7.72 -35.10
N LEU A 399 31.26 -6.61 -34.37
CA LEU A 399 31.28 -5.25 -34.92
C LEU A 399 32.19 -4.32 -34.11
N ARG A 400 32.63 -3.23 -34.74
CA ARG A 400 33.46 -2.20 -34.15
C ARG A 400 32.72 -0.85 -34.15
N GLU A 401 33.13 0.06 -33.30
CA GLU A 401 32.64 1.42 -33.34
C GLU A 401 32.88 2.06 -34.71
N GLY A 402 31.84 2.68 -35.27
CA GLY A 402 31.87 3.24 -36.63
C GLY A 402 31.39 2.31 -37.72
N ASP A 403 31.27 1.00 -37.48
CA ASP A 403 30.69 0.07 -38.48
C ASP A 403 29.23 0.42 -38.75
N THR A 404 28.83 0.48 -40.01
CA THR A 404 27.43 0.64 -40.41
C THR A 404 26.82 -0.71 -40.74
N VAL A 405 25.65 -1.02 -40.18
CA VAL A 405 24.96 -2.30 -40.40
C VAL A 405 23.54 -2.09 -40.89
N ILE A 406 23.05 -3.07 -41.65
CA ILE A 406 21.68 -3.10 -42.17
C ILE A 406 20.79 -3.73 -41.07
N LEU A 407 19.73 -3.02 -40.67
CA LEU A 407 18.80 -3.42 -39.65
C LEU A 407 17.48 -3.97 -40.21
N SER A 408 17.18 -3.71 -41.47
CA SER A 408 15.99 -4.22 -42.15
C SER A 408 16.00 -5.75 -42.24
N ASP A 409 14.84 -6.35 -42.46
CA ASP A 409 14.70 -7.78 -42.71
C ASP A 409 15.36 -8.15 -44.06
N MET A 410 16.46 -8.88 -43.97
CA MET A 410 17.25 -9.36 -45.11
C MET A 410 17.10 -10.87 -45.34
N SER A 411 15.99 -11.47 -44.92
CA SER A 411 15.75 -12.91 -45.00
C SER A 411 15.75 -13.44 -46.45
N ARG A 412 15.46 -12.57 -47.41
CA ARG A 412 15.52 -12.94 -48.86
C ARG A 412 16.93 -13.14 -49.34
N GLU A 413 17.90 -12.47 -48.73
CA GLU A 413 19.33 -12.48 -49.07
C GLU A 413 20.14 -13.42 -48.16
N ASP A 414 19.47 -14.25 -47.36
CA ASP A 414 20.11 -15.18 -46.41
C ASP A 414 21.03 -16.21 -47.03
N SER A 415 20.88 -16.47 -48.32
CA SER A 415 21.71 -17.44 -49.08
C SER A 415 23.03 -16.88 -49.58
N VAL A 416 23.28 -15.56 -49.41
CA VAL A 416 24.49 -14.91 -49.98
C VAL A 416 25.30 -14.23 -48.87
N ASP A 417 26.63 -14.28 -49.01
CA ASP A 417 27.57 -13.67 -48.06
C ASP A 417 27.83 -12.19 -48.36
N ARG A 418 27.48 -11.71 -49.55
CA ARG A 418 27.71 -10.34 -49.99
C ARG A 418 26.56 -9.83 -50.84
N ILE A 419 26.17 -8.60 -50.65
CA ILE A 419 25.19 -7.89 -51.47
C ILE A 419 25.82 -6.62 -52.02
N ARG A 420 25.28 -6.12 -53.13
CA ARG A 420 25.61 -4.83 -53.70
C ARG A 420 24.49 -3.83 -53.40
N LEU A 421 24.88 -2.63 -53.06
CA LEU A 421 23.94 -1.53 -52.76
C LEU A 421 23.96 -0.53 -53.93
N ASP A 422 22.80 -0.30 -54.50
CA ASP A 422 22.59 0.69 -55.58
C ASP A 422 21.85 1.91 -55.04
#